data_f475bd59e1f80346f66542a84edc17b9
#
_entry.id   f475bd59e1f80346f66542a84edc17b9
#
_cell.length_a   1.000
_cell.length_b   1.000
_cell.length_c   1.000
_cell.angle_alpha   90.00
_cell.angle_beta   90.00
_cell.angle_gamma   90.00
#
_symmetry.space_group_name_H-M   'P 1'
#
loop_
_entity.id
_entity.type
_entity.pdbx_description
1 polymer ?
#
loop_
_entity_poly.entity_id
_entity_poly.type
_entity_poly.pdbx_seq_one_letter_code
_entity_poly.pdbx_strand_id
1 'polypeptide(L)'
;VGSVLMATGFDYYKPQQAEFGYGVSDRVITMPEFKKMIDTQTSKKLMYNGSEVKNIAYIYCVGSRQTEGENTYCSRNCCTSTIHAAVTARQKFSNIQNYHFNRGLRTYGKQEILYADSLRQGDIYFQSYEDGLPVVSIEGKKTMVKVNDVLTANREIEVEADLVVLVTGMVPQTDNSVGS
;
A
#
# COMPACT_ATOMS: atom_id res chain seq x y z
N VAL A 1 -20.85 -30.03 -21.63
CA VAL A 1 -20.52 -28.61 -21.31
C VAL A 1 -19.22 -28.28 -22.01
N GLY A 2 -19.20 -27.22 -22.86
CA GLY A 2 -18.02 -26.87 -23.66
C GLY A 2 -16.96 -26.07 -22.86
N SER A 3 -17.38 -25.32 -21.84
CA SER A 3 -16.48 -24.55 -20.95
C SER A 3 -17.21 -24.16 -19.67
N VAL A 4 -16.43 -23.94 -18.61
CA VAL A 4 -16.92 -23.42 -17.33
C VAL A 4 -16.14 -22.14 -17.00
N LEU A 5 -16.85 -21.02 -16.77
CA LEU A 5 -16.27 -19.78 -16.31
C LEU A 5 -16.37 -19.70 -14.78
N MET A 6 -15.21 -19.65 -14.11
CA MET A 6 -15.16 -19.46 -12.66
C MET A 6 -14.90 -17.99 -12.34
N ALA A 7 -15.77 -17.35 -11.59
CA ALA A 7 -15.70 -15.95 -11.18
C ALA A 7 -15.97 -15.84 -9.66
N THR A 8 -15.13 -16.49 -8.87
CA THR A 8 -15.32 -16.67 -7.41
C THR A 8 -14.92 -15.45 -6.58
N GLY A 9 -14.25 -14.46 -7.20
CA GLY A 9 -13.79 -13.25 -6.51
C GLY A 9 -12.48 -13.46 -5.74
N PHE A 10 -12.21 -12.53 -4.81
CA PHE A 10 -11.00 -12.54 -3.99
C PHE A 10 -11.28 -11.89 -2.63
N ASP A 11 -10.46 -12.21 -1.67
CA ASP A 11 -10.34 -11.47 -0.40
C ASP A 11 -9.05 -10.67 -0.38
N TYR A 12 -9.01 -9.59 0.41
CA TYR A 12 -7.76 -8.93 0.69
C TYR A 12 -6.94 -9.73 1.69
N TYR A 13 -5.63 -9.82 1.45
CA TYR A 13 -4.72 -10.41 2.42
C TYR A 13 -4.86 -9.70 3.77
N LYS A 14 -4.95 -10.48 4.83
CA LYS A 14 -4.96 -9.98 6.20
C LYS A 14 -3.54 -10.02 6.75
N PRO A 15 -2.92 -8.87 7.04
CA PRO A 15 -1.58 -8.85 7.61
C PRO A 15 -1.53 -9.61 8.94
N GLN A 16 -0.41 -10.25 9.20
CA GLN A 16 -0.19 -10.93 10.46
C GLN A 16 0.04 -9.92 11.58
N GLN A 17 -0.13 -10.35 12.83
CA GLN A 17 0.20 -9.55 14.00
C GLN A 17 1.66 -9.08 13.93
N ALA A 18 1.88 -7.79 14.12
CA ALA A 18 3.17 -7.11 14.03
C ALA A 18 3.79 -7.00 12.61
N GLU A 19 3.18 -7.55 11.56
CA GLU A 19 3.65 -7.37 10.18
C GLU A 19 3.62 -5.88 9.82
N PHE A 20 4.78 -5.27 9.59
CA PHE A 20 4.96 -3.82 9.41
C PHE A 20 4.31 -2.96 10.52
N GLY A 21 4.20 -3.49 11.75
CA GLY A 21 3.55 -2.82 12.88
C GLY A 21 2.02 -2.95 12.94
N TYR A 22 1.41 -3.76 12.05
CA TYR A 22 -0.04 -4.00 12.05
C TYR A 22 -0.51 -4.66 13.35
N GLY A 23 -1.59 -4.12 13.94
CA GLY A 23 -2.11 -4.60 15.22
C GLY A 23 -1.25 -4.25 16.45
N VAL A 24 -0.08 -3.61 16.26
CA VAL A 24 0.77 -3.06 17.33
C VAL A 24 0.55 -1.55 17.45
N SER A 25 0.48 -0.86 16.31
CA SER A 25 0.16 0.56 16.25
C SER A 25 -1.19 0.77 15.59
N ASP A 26 -2.01 1.63 16.16
CA ASP A 26 -3.25 2.12 15.57
C ASP A 26 -3.02 3.00 14.33
N ARG A 27 -1.78 3.46 14.10
CA ARG A 27 -1.37 4.22 12.91
C ARG A 27 -1.00 3.38 11.70
N VAL A 28 -1.11 2.06 11.79
CA VAL A 28 -0.87 1.13 10.69
C VAL A 28 -2.20 0.48 10.30
N ILE A 29 -2.69 0.81 9.12
CA ILE A 29 -3.98 0.33 8.59
C ILE A 29 -3.81 -0.31 7.21
N THR A 30 -4.79 -1.06 6.77
CA THR A 30 -4.82 -1.65 5.43
C THR A 30 -5.36 -0.68 4.38
N MET A 31 -5.07 -0.94 3.10
CA MET A 31 -5.59 -0.14 1.99
C MET A 31 -7.14 -0.09 1.93
N PRO A 32 -7.90 -1.18 2.17
CA PRO A 32 -9.35 -1.10 2.27
C PRO A 32 -9.85 -0.17 3.37
N GLU A 33 -9.22 -0.19 4.56
CA GLU A 33 -9.54 0.71 5.67
C GLU A 33 -9.24 2.17 5.31
N PHE A 34 -8.09 2.42 4.68
CA PHE A 34 -7.73 3.74 4.19
C PHE A 34 -8.73 4.29 3.18
N LYS A 35 -9.13 3.49 2.19
CA LYS A 35 -10.15 3.89 1.21
C LYS A 35 -11.47 4.26 1.88
N LYS A 36 -11.96 3.40 2.77
CA LYS A 36 -13.17 3.69 3.54
C LYS A 36 -13.05 5.00 4.31
N MET A 37 -11.90 5.24 4.93
CA MET A 37 -11.62 6.47 5.69
C MET A 37 -11.68 7.72 4.82
N ILE A 38 -10.99 7.74 3.66
CA ILE A 38 -11.00 8.90 2.77
C ILE A 38 -12.37 9.14 2.11
N ASP A 39 -13.16 8.09 1.88
CA ASP A 39 -14.48 8.20 1.28
C ASP A 39 -15.51 8.81 2.26
N THR A 40 -15.41 8.46 3.53
CA THR A 40 -16.38 8.88 4.56
C THR A 40 -16.14 10.27 5.14
N GLN A 41 -14.90 10.77 5.12
CA GLN A 41 -14.59 12.09 5.67
C GLN A 41 -14.96 13.23 4.71
N THR A 42 -15.57 14.28 5.23
CA THR A 42 -15.99 15.48 4.47
C THR A 42 -15.18 16.73 4.82
N SER A 43 -14.33 16.68 5.84
CA SER A 43 -13.49 17.80 6.26
C SER A 43 -12.41 18.10 5.22
N LYS A 44 -11.84 19.33 5.25
CA LYS A 44 -10.68 19.69 4.42
C LYS A 44 -9.36 19.09 4.93
N LYS A 45 -9.34 18.56 6.13
CA LYS A 45 -8.19 17.93 6.76
C LYS A 45 -8.47 16.44 6.96
N LEU A 46 -7.53 15.60 6.61
CA LEU A 46 -7.63 14.19 6.91
C LEU A 46 -7.38 13.97 8.40
N MET A 47 -8.37 13.43 9.10
CA MET A 47 -8.29 13.18 10.54
C MET A 47 -8.25 11.68 10.81
N TYR A 48 -7.38 11.24 11.71
CA TYR A 48 -7.33 9.87 12.18
C TYR A 48 -7.03 9.84 13.69
N ASN A 49 -7.85 9.12 14.46
CA ASN A 49 -7.74 9.03 15.94
C ASN A 49 -7.51 10.38 16.64
N GLY A 50 -8.27 11.40 16.22
CA GLY A 50 -8.21 12.75 16.79
C GLY A 50 -7.01 13.59 16.36
N SER A 51 -6.14 13.09 15.48
CA SER A 51 -4.96 13.81 14.96
C SER A 51 -5.10 14.08 13.47
N GLU A 52 -4.53 15.19 13.00
CA GLU A 52 -4.42 15.50 11.57
C GLU A 52 -3.33 14.60 10.95
N VAL A 53 -3.66 13.97 9.82
CA VAL A 53 -2.75 13.16 9.00
C VAL A 53 -2.25 14.03 7.86
N LYS A 54 -0.94 14.14 7.72
CA LYS A 54 -0.26 14.89 6.65
C LYS A 54 0.67 13.99 5.85
N ASN A 55 1.47 13.17 6.53
CA ASN A 55 2.45 12.27 5.93
C ASN A 55 1.90 10.85 5.90
N ILE A 56 1.70 10.30 4.71
CA ILE A 56 1.16 8.95 4.53
C ILE A 56 2.22 8.08 3.85
N ALA A 57 2.59 6.98 4.48
CA ALA A 57 3.50 5.98 3.92
C ALA A 57 2.71 4.77 3.42
N TYR A 58 2.84 4.45 2.13
CA TYR A 58 2.22 3.27 1.51
C TYR A 58 3.28 2.18 1.34
N ILE A 59 3.11 1.04 2.01
CA ILE A 59 3.99 -0.13 1.88
C ILE A 59 3.33 -1.13 0.93
N TYR A 60 3.97 -1.35 -0.22
CA TYR A 60 3.44 -2.18 -1.30
C TYR A 60 3.72 -3.66 -1.13
N CYS A 61 2.93 -4.47 -1.81
CA CYS A 61 3.06 -5.92 -1.91
C CYS A 61 2.97 -6.68 -0.58
N VAL A 62 2.20 -6.17 0.39
CA VAL A 62 1.95 -6.86 1.66
C VAL A 62 1.08 -8.09 1.39
N GLY A 63 1.58 -9.29 1.71
CA GLY A 63 0.92 -10.56 1.39
C GLY A 63 0.79 -10.85 -0.11
N SER A 64 1.76 -10.38 -0.93
CA SER A 64 1.83 -10.61 -2.36
C SER A 64 3.29 -10.53 -2.79
N ARG A 65 3.69 -11.24 -3.87
CA ARG A 65 5.09 -11.36 -4.28
C ARG A 65 6.00 -11.84 -3.12
N GLN A 66 5.50 -12.73 -2.32
CA GLN A 66 6.28 -13.36 -1.25
C GLN A 66 7.35 -14.26 -1.88
N THR A 67 8.51 -14.36 -1.25
CA THR A 67 9.61 -15.23 -1.71
C THR A 67 9.29 -16.70 -1.47
N GLU A 68 8.47 -16.96 -0.46
CA GLU A 68 8.04 -18.30 -0.05
C GLU A 68 6.55 -18.30 0.30
N GLY A 69 5.91 -19.47 0.29
CA GLY A 69 4.51 -19.65 0.64
C GLY A 69 3.57 -19.59 -0.58
N GLU A 70 2.30 -19.32 -0.33
CA GLU A 70 1.25 -19.40 -1.35
C GLU A 70 1.11 -18.12 -2.20
N ASN A 71 1.43 -16.95 -1.65
CA ASN A 71 1.18 -15.66 -2.27
C ASN A 71 2.41 -15.11 -3.03
N THR A 72 3.07 -15.96 -3.83
CA THR A 72 4.25 -15.57 -4.63
C THR A 72 3.91 -14.72 -5.85
N TYR A 73 2.67 -14.71 -6.27
CA TYR A 73 2.17 -13.95 -7.43
C TYR A 73 1.98 -12.47 -7.12
N CYS A 74 1.85 -11.67 -8.18
CA CYS A 74 1.45 -10.26 -8.10
C CYS A 74 -0.05 -10.12 -8.36
N SER A 75 -0.76 -9.43 -7.50
CA SER A 75 -2.20 -9.14 -7.65
C SER A 75 -2.52 -8.17 -8.80
N ARG A 76 -1.53 -7.54 -9.43
CA ARG A 76 -1.57 -6.67 -10.63
C ARG A 76 -2.42 -5.40 -10.53
N ASN A 77 -3.26 -5.25 -9.52
CA ASN A 77 -4.16 -4.10 -9.36
C ASN A 77 -3.73 -3.14 -8.25
N CYS A 78 -2.95 -3.62 -7.27
CA CYS A 78 -2.64 -2.85 -6.05
C CYS A 78 -1.92 -1.54 -6.37
N CYS A 79 -0.94 -1.52 -7.28
CA CYS A 79 -0.17 -0.31 -7.61
C CYS A 79 -1.09 0.81 -8.10
N THR A 80 -1.88 0.55 -9.13
CA THR A 80 -2.81 1.54 -9.69
C THR A 80 -3.85 1.99 -8.69
N SER A 81 -4.43 1.05 -7.94
CA SER A 81 -5.44 1.33 -6.94
C SER A 81 -4.92 2.21 -5.80
N THR A 82 -3.66 2.02 -5.40
CA THR A 82 -3.01 2.82 -4.37
C THR A 82 -2.69 4.22 -4.86
N ILE A 83 -2.10 4.35 -6.06
CA ILE A 83 -1.80 5.66 -6.64
C ILE A 83 -3.08 6.47 -6.82
N HIS A 84 -4.15 5.85 -7.29
CA HIS A 84 -5.45 6.52 -7.41
C HIS A 84 -5.96 7.00 -6.05
N ALA A 85 -5.87 6.18 -4.99
CA ALA A 85 -6.30 6.58 -3.64
C ALA A 85 -5.41 7.70 -3.06
N ALA A 86 -4.09 7.67 -3.31
CA ALA A 86 -3.16 8.71 -2.88
C ALA A 86 -3.45 10.06 -3.55
N VAL A 87 -3.67 10.05 -4.87
CA VAL A 87 -4.07 11.25 -5.63
C VAL A 87 -5.42 11.78 -5.15
N THR A 88 -6.39 10.88 -4.91
CA THR A 88 -7.70 11.26 -4.38
C THR A 88 -7.58 11.91 -2.99
N ALA A 89 -6.76 11.34 -2.10
CA ALA A 89 -6.53 11.91 -0.79
C ALA A 89 -5.92 13.31 -0.88
N ARG A 90 -4.91 13.51 -1.74
CA ARG A 90 -4.29 14.83 -1.97
C ARG A 90 -5.27 15.85 -2.53
N GLN A 91 -6.17 15.45 -3.44
CA GLN A 91 -7.19 16.33 -4.02
C GLN A 91 -8.27 16.72 -3.01
N LYS A 92 -8.64 15.79 -2.12
CA LYS A 92 -9.71 15.97 -1.15
C LYS A 92 -9.27 16.68 0.12
N PHE A 93 -8.05 16.44 0.57
CA PHE A 93 -7.53 16.96 1.83
C PHE A 93 -6.32 17.87 1.64
N SER A 94 -6.21 18.90 2.48
CA SER A 94 -5.08 19.83 2.44
C SER A 94 -3.83 19.22 3.05
N ASN A 95 -2.66 19.61 2.53
CA ASN A 95 -1.36 19.33 3.11
C ASN A 95 -1.01 17.82 3.20
N ILE A 96 -1.49 17.00 2.27
CA ILE A 96 -1.11 15.59 2.19
C ILE A 96 0.21 15.45 1.43
N GLN A 97 1.15 14.74 2.03
CA GLN A 97 2.37 14.24 1.41
C GLN A 97 2.32 12.71 1.38
N ASN A 98 2.46 12.13 0.19
CA ASN A 98 2.44 10.70 -0.03
C ASN A 98 3.86 10.18 -0.25
N TYR A 99 4.22 9.08 0.43
CA TYR A 99 5.47 8.34 0.31
C TYR A 99 5.16 6.90 -0.06
N HIS A 100 5.70 6.42 -1.16
CA HIS A 100 5.40 5.10 -1.70
C HIS A 100 6.63 4.19 -1.63
N PHE A 101 6.57 3.15 -0.82
CA PHE A 101 7.63 2.15 -0.64
C PHE A 101 7.27 0.91 -1.45
N ASN A 102 7.94 0.72 -2.61
CA ASN A 102 7.57 -0.30 -3.59
C ASN A 102 8.75 -1.20 -3.99
N ARG A 103 8.45 -2.35 -4.60
CA ARG A 103 9.41 -3.30 -5.17
C ARG A 103 9.32 -3.33 -6.70
N GLY A 104 9.24 -2.15 -7.34
CA GLY A 104 8.95 -1.98 -8.75
C GLY A 104 7.44 -1.87 -9.02
N LEU A 105 7.03 -0.67 -9.42
CA LEU A 105 5.63 -0.38 -9.75
C LEU A 105 5.19 -1.12 -11.01
N ARG A 106 3.94 -1.57 -11.00
CA ARG A 106 3.30 -2.25 -12.13
C ARG A 106 2.05 -1.48 -12.53
N THR A 107 2.27 -0.34 -13.17
CA THR A 107 1.24 0.46 -13.84
C THR A 107 1.32 0.16 -15.34
N TYR A 108 0.28 -0.43 -15.91
CA TYR A 108 0.29 -0.91 -17.30
C TYR A 108 -0.52 0.00 -18.21
N GLY A 109 0.00 0.23 -19.40
CA GLY A 109 -0.69 0.99 -20.46
C GLY A 109 -1.08 2.39 -19.99
N LYS A 110 -2.34 2.77 -20.12
CA LYS A 110 -2.84 4.10 -19.71
C LYS A 110 -2.70 4.43 -18.22
N GLN A 111 -2.49 3.44 -17.38
CA GLN A 111 -2.29 3.64 -15.93
C GLN A 111 -0.93 4.30 -15.61
N GLU A 112 0.01 4.25 -16.55
CA GLU A 112 1.27 4.99 -16.49
C GLU A 112 1.06 6.51 -16.39
N ILE A 113 0.00 7.02 -17.01
CA ILE A 113 -0.37 8.45 -16.93
C ILE A 113 -0.70 8.83 -15.49
N LEU A 114 -1.43 7.98 -14.77
CA LEU A 114 -1.77 8.21 -13.36
C LEU A 114 -0.52 8.28 -12.47
N TYR A 115 0.46 7.39 -12.72
CA TYR A 115 1.74 7.41 -12.02
C TYR A 115 2.53 8.70 -12.32
N ALA A 116 2.60 9.09 -13.60
CA ALA A 116 3.27 10.32 -14.00
C ALA A 116 2.61 11.57 -13.38
N ASP A 117 1.28 11.59 -13.28
CA ASP A 117 0.54 12.68 -12.66
C ASP A 117 0.77 12.74 -11.14
N SER A 118 0.84 11.61 -10.48
CA SER A 118 1.17 11.50 -9.04
C SER A 118 2.56 12.08 -8.75
N LEU A 119 3.56 11.75 -9.58
CA LEU A 119 4.91 12.33 -9.49
C LEU A 119 4.91 13.85 -9.68
N ARG A 120 4.18 14.36 -10.70
CA ARG A 120 4.06 15.81 -10.93
C ARG A 120 3.40 16.55 -9.77
N GLN A 121 2.50 15.88 -9.06
CA GLN A 121 1.85 16.42 -7.87
C GLN A 121 2.73 16.34 -6.61
N GLY A 122 3.92 15.73 -6.69
CA GLY A 122 4.90 15.68 -5.62
C GLY A 122 4.81 14.44 -4.73
N ASP A 123 4.19 13.35 -5.19
CA ASP A 123 4.32 12.05 -4.51
C ASP A 123 5.74 11.53 -4.65
N ILE A 124 6.28 10.94 -3.58
CA ILE A 124 7.66 10.47 -3.51
C ILE A 124 7.65 8.94 -3.51
N TYR A 125 8.49 8.35 -4.37
CA TYR A 125 8.58 6.91 -4.56
C TYR A 125 9.97 6.40 -4.19
N PHE A 126 10.01 5.41 -3.31
CA PHE A 126 11.21 4.66 -2.95
C PHE A 126 11.07 3.23 -3.45
N GLN A 127 12.12 2.72 -4.05
CA GLN A 127 12.15 1.36 -4.58
C GLN A 127 13.19 0.52 -3.84
N SER A 128 12.75 -0.61 -3.29
CA SER A 128 13.63 -1.60 -2.67
C SER A 128 13.82 -2.83 -3.56
N TYR A 129 14.83 -3.63 -3.23
CA TYR A 129 14.96 -5.00 -3.76
C TYR A 129 13.87 -5.93 -3.19
N GLU A 130 13.72 -7.12 -3.77
CA GLU A 130 12.71 -8.10 -3.34
C GLU A 130 12.88 -8.52 -1.88
N ASP A 131 14.12 -8.61 -1.41
CA ASP A 131 14.54 -8.96 -0.06
C ASP A 131 14.72 -7.74 0.87
N GLY A 132 14.75 -6.53 0.31
CA GLY A 132 14.93 -5.26 1.03
C GLY A 132 13.60 -4.64 1.48
N LEU A 133 12.80 -5.35 2.27
CA LEU A 133 11.51 -4.84 2.72
C LEU A 133 11.67 -3.60 3.63
N PRO A 134 10.75 -2.63 3.58
CA PRO A 134 10.71 -1.53 4.52
C PRO A 134 10.58 -2.02 5.97
N VAL A 135 11.24 -1.34 6.88
CA VAL A 135 11.13 -1.56 8.32
C VAL A 135 10.29 -0.46 8.93
N VAL A 136 9.26 -0.84 9.67
CA VAL A 136 8.40 0.09 10.42
C VAL A 136 8.78 0.03 11.89
N SER A 137 9.17 1.16 12.47
CA SER A 137 9.43 1.32 13.90
C SER A 137 8.48 2.34 14.51
N ILE A 138 8.11 2.10 15.77
CA ILE A 138 7.18 2.95 16.53
C ILE A 138 7.97 3.55 17.69
N GLU A 139 8.19 4.86 17.63
CA GLU A 139 8.95 5.61 18.63
C GLU A 139 8.01 6.58 19.36
N GLY A 140 7.39 6.11 20.41
CA GLY A 140 6.38 6.86 21.16
C GLY A 140 5.15 7.16 20.29
N LYS A 141 4.97 8.41 19.89
CA LYS A 141 3.85 8.83 19.00
C LYS A 141 4.23 8.90 17.52
N LYS A 142 5.49 8.61 17.17
CA LYS A 142 5.98 8.69 15.81
C LYS A 142 6.07 7.30 15.19
N THR A 143 5.70 7.21 13.93
CA THR A 143 5.88 6.00 13.13
C THR A 143 6.93 6.29 12.07
N MET A 144 8.04 5.57 12.12
CA MET A 144 9.15 5.71 11.19
C MET A 144 9.14 4.57 10.20
N VAL A 145 9.34 4.88 8.92
CA VAL A 145 9.49 3.87 7.86
C VAL A 145 10.87 4.03 7.24
N LYS A 146 11.67 2.96 7.32
CA LYS A 146 13.04 2.90 6.79
C LYS A 146 13.10 1.95 5.61
N VAL A 147 13.88 2.30 4.59
CA VAL A 147 14.13 1.45 3.44
C VAL A 147 15.50 1.78 2.83
N ASN A 148 16.17 0.79 2.25
CA ASN A 148 17.29 1.01 1.38
C ASN A 148 16.78 1.24 -0.05
N ASP A 149 16.93 2.47 -0.56
CA ASP A 149 16.41 2.85 -1.86
C ASP A 149 17.40 2.56 -2.99
N VAL A 150 17.01 1.69 -3.91
CA VAL A 150 17.82 1.26 -5.07
C VAL A 150 18.21 2.44 -5.96
N LEU A 151 17.32 3.42 -6.11
CA LEU A 151 17.53 4.55 -7.02
C LEU A 151 18.55 5.57 -6.47
N THR A 152 18.83 5.52 -5.17
CA THR A 152 19.83 6.37 -4.51
C THR A 152 21.11 5.61 -4.15
N ALA A 153 21.50 4.63 -4.95
CA ALA A 153 22.65 3.75 -4.69
C ALA A 153 22.54 2.99 -3.36
N ASN A 154 21.36 2.46 -3.06
CA ASN A 154 21.04 1.67 -1.88
C ASN A 154 21.26 2.41 -0.55
N ARG A 155 21.08 3.74 -0.54
CA ARG A 155 21.12 4.52 0.69
C ARG A 155 19.90 4.24 1.54
N GLU A 156 20.10 4.21 2.85
CA GLU A 156 19.01 4.15 3.80
C GLU A 156 18.26 5.49 3.80
N ILE A 157 16.96 5.40 3.59
CA ILE A 157 16.00 6.51 3.65
C ILE A 157 15.07 6.26 4.83
N GLU A 158 14.84 7.28 5.62
CA GLU A 158 13.92 7.25 6.75
C GLU A 158 12.86 8.33 6.59
N VAL A 159 11.60 7.97 6.79
CA VAL A 159 10.45 8.87 6.68
C VAL A 159 9.59 8.77 7.95
N GLU A 160 9.29 9.92 8.57
CA GLU A 160 8.27 10.01 9.62
C GLU A 160 6.89 10.08 8.97
N ALA A 161 6.02 9.12 9.29
CA ALA A 161 4.66 9.02 8.80
C ALA A 161 3.64 9.21 9.92
N ASP A 162 2.58 9.97 9.64
CA ASP A 162 1.41 10.09 10.53
C ASP A 162 0.52 8.85 10.39
N LEU A 163 0.53 8.22 9.22
CA LEU A 163 -0.23 7.02 8.89
C LEU A 163 0.56 6.11 7.96
N VAL A 164 0.61 4.83 8.27
CA VAL A 164 1.14 3.79 7.40
C VAL A 164 -0.01 2.99 6.81
N VAL A 165 -0.02 2.86 5.49
CA VAL A 165 -1.06 2.12 4.75
C VAL A 165 -0.44 0.89 4.11
N LEU A 166 -0.85 -0.28 4.57
CA LEU A 166 -0.43 -1.55 4.02
C LEU A 166 -1.21 -1.87 2.74
N VAL A 167 -0.51 -1.88 1.62
CA VAL A 167 -1.08 -2.20 0.31
C VAL A 167 -1.15 -3.70 0.16
N THR A 168 -2.24 -4.27 0.68
CA THR A 168 -2.46 -5.70 0.77
C THR A 168 -2.75 -6.32 -0.60
N GLY A 169 -2.22 -7.53 -0.82
CA GLY A 169 -2.51 -8.35 -1.98
C GLY A 169 -3.94 -8.86 -2.01
N MET A 170 -4.31 -9.47 -3.12
CA MET A 170 -5.61 -10.15 -3.33
C MET A 170 -5.38 -11.65 -3.25
N VAL A 171 -6.15 -12.35 -2.43
CA VAL A 171 -6.13 -13.80 -2.27
C VAL A 171 -7.36 -14.37 -2.97
N PRO A 172 -7.20 -15.25 -3.97
CA PRO A 172 -8.34 -15.86 -4.66
C PRO A 172 -9.25 -16.62 -3.71
N GLN A 173 -10.56 -16.52 -3.90
CA GLN A 173 -11.58 -17.31 -3.19
C GLN A 173 -11.88 -18.64 -3.89
N THR A 174 -10.97 -19.11 -4.73
CA THR A 174 -11.12 -20.39 -5.42
C THR A 174 -10.70 -21.50 -4.48
N ASP A 175 -11.64 -22.34 -4.07
CA ASP A 175 -11.33 -23.59 -3.40
C ASP A 175 -10.70 -24.55 -4.42
N ASN A 176 -9.51 -25.05 -4.13
CA ASN A 176 -8.80 -26.02 -4.97
C ASN A 176 -9.56 -27.34 -5.15
N SER A 177 -10.65 -27.56 -4.41
CA SER A 177 -11.53 -28.73 -4.54
C SER A 177 -12.43 -28.73 -5.79
N VAL A 178 -12.55 -27.60 -6.50
CA VAL A 178 -13.43 -27.45 -7.68
C VAL A 178 -12.73 -27.87 -8.98
N GLY A 179 -11.50 -28.30 -8.95
CA GLY A 179 -10.68 -28.66 -10.12
C GLY A 179 -10.25 -30.12 -10.19
N SER A 180 -10.74 -30.99 -9.31
CA SER A 180 -10.45 -32.44 -9.33
C SER A 180 -11.59 -33.26 -9.94
#